data_62fd592c206f0cebf96dbd5a055df083
#
_entry.id   62fd592c206f0cebf96dbd5a055df083
#
_cell.length_a   1.000
_cell.length_b   1.000
_cell.length_c   1.000
_cell.angle_alpha   90.00
_cell.angle_beta   90.00
_cell.angle_gamma   90.00
#
_symmetry.space_group_name_H-M   'P 1'
#
loop_
_entity.id
_entity.type
_entity.pdbx_description
1 polymer ?
#
loop_
_entity_poly.entity_id
_entity_poly.type
_entity_poly.pdbx_seq_one_letter_code
_entity_poly.pdbx_strand_id
1 'polypeptide(L)'
;MAKEIAMIQRNENGKKVRQYFIQVEKDFNSPEKIMARALKIAESKLNVLQLENTQQKQLIGELKPKADYLDQILQSKALVTITAIAKDYGMSAKAFNKKLHELKVQYKQGHQWFLYSNYHNCGYTHSETVEYTHSDGRKDVTMNTKWTQKGRLFLYELLKKNNIVPVIEKRGDIDVNT
;
A
#
# COMPACT_ATOMS: atom_id res chain seq x y z
N MET A 1 -18.94 -35.22 36.64
CA MET A 1 -19.00 -35.70 38.05
C MET A 1 -20.37 -35.53 38.69
N ALA A 2 -20.94 -34.34 38.95
CA ALA A 2 -22.26 -34.23 39.67
C ALA A 2 -23.42 -34.93 38.94
N LYS A 3 -23.49 -34.88 37.61
CA LYS A 3 -24.50 -35.53 36.79
C LYS A 3 -24.38 -37.06 36.86
N GLU A 4 -23.21 -37.61 36.87
CA GLU A 4 -22.90 -39.05 36.97
C GLU A 4 -23.27 -39.61 38.35
N ILE A 5 -22.91 -38.86 39.41
CA ILE A 5 -23.28 -39.24 40.79
C ILE A 5 -24.80 -39.28 40.96
N ALA A 6 -25.53 -38.29 40.40
CA ALA A 6 -26.96 -38.22 40.46
C ALA A 6 -27.65 -39.35 39.67
N MET A 7 -27.01 -39.83 38.59
CA MET A 7 -27.48 -40.95 37.79
C MET A 7 -27.39 -42.30 38.53
N ILE A 8 -26.45 -42.46 39.43
CA ILE A 8 -26.20 -43.70 40.17
C ILE A 8 -27.06 -43.78 41.45
N GLN A 9 -27.43 -42.65 42.06
CA GLN A 9 -28.23 -42.63 43.29
C GLN A 9 -29.69 -43.07 43.07
N ARG A 10 -30.12 -44.11 43.77
CA ARG A 10 -31.47 -44.68 43.70
C ARG A 10 -32.44 -44.11 44.72
N ASN A 11 -32.18 -42.99 45.37
CA ASN A 11 -33.03 -42.33 46.35
C ASN A 11 -33.91 -41.24 45.72
N GLU A 12 -34.88 -40.69 46.45
CA GLU A 12 -35.81 -39.66 46.00
C GLU A 12 -35.06 -38.36 45.57
N ASN A 13 -33.99 -38.02 46.26
CA ASN A 13 -33.15 -36.86 45.88
C ASN A 13 -32.45 -37.09 44.56
N GLY A 14 -31.91 -38.26 44.30
CA GLY A 14 -31.33 -38.62 43.02
C GLY A 14 -32.35 -38.57 41.87
N LYS A 15 -33.61 -38.97 42.11
CA LYS A 15 -34.69 -38.85 41.14
C LYS A 15 -34.99 -37.37 40.80
N LYS A 16 -35.10 -36.51 41.79
CA LYS A 16 -35.33 -35.06 41.56
C LYS A 16 -34.21 -34.43 40.75
N VAL A 17 -32.97 -34.75 41.08
CA VAL A 17 -31.80 -34.23 40.35
C VAL A 17 -31.75 -34.73 38.90
N ARG A 18 -32.08 -36.04 38.66
CA ARG A 18 -32.19 -36.56 37.29
C ARG A 18 -33.28 -35.86 36.48
N GLN A 19 -34.48 -35.67 37.08
CA GLN A 19 -35.57 -34.96 36.43
C GLN A 19 -35.19 -33.52 36.09
N TYR A 20 -34.50 -32.82 36.99
CA TYR A 20 -33.97 -31.48 36.73
C TYR A 20 -33.01 -31.46 35.54
N PHE A 21 -32.03 -32.37 35.50
CA PHE A 21 -31.08 -32.43 34.36
C PHE A 21 -31.75 -32.75 33.05
N ILE A 22 -32.75 -33.69 33.04
CA ILE A 22 -33.52 -34.00 31.84
C ILE A 22 -34.30 -32.76 31.35
N GLN A 23 -34.92 -32.03 32.29
CA GLN A 23 -35.63 -30.79 31.94
C GLN A 23 -34.71 -29.73 31.39
N VAL A 24 -33.54 -29.51 32.01
CA VAL A 24 -32.53 -28.59 31.53
C VAL A 24 -32.01 -28.97 30.14
N GLU A 25 -31.80 -30.28 29.88
CA GLU A 25 -31.39 -30.76 28.55
C GLU A 25 -32.49 -30.53 27.49
N LYS A 26 -33.73 -30.78 27.81
CA LYS A 26 -34.86 -30.51 26.91
C LYS A 26 -34.98 -29.02 26.60
N ASP A 27 -34.89 -28.18 27.61
CA ASP A 27 -34.97 -26.75 27.46
C ASP A 27 -33.77 -26.19 26.67
N PHE A 28 -32.57 -26.73 26.91
CA PHE A 28 -31.35 -26.33 26.18
C PHE A 28 -31.38 -26.73 24.71
N ASN A 29 -31.98 -27.90 24.41
CA ASN A 29 -32.09 -28.46 23.07
C ASN A 29 -33.43 -28.13 22.39
N SER A 30 -34.23 -27.23 22.97
CA SER A 30 -35.44 -26.80 22.28
C SER A 30 -35.07 -26.10 20.96
N PRO A 31 -35.86 -26.32 19.88
CA PRO A 31 -35.60 -25.73 18.57
C PRO A 31 -35.42 -24.19 18.63
N GLU A 32 -36.20 -23.52 19.46
CA GLU A 32 -36.16 -22.07 19.64
C GLU A 32 -34.82 -21.61 20.24
N LYS A 33 -34.31 -22.32 21.26
CA LYS A 33 -33.03 -21.98 21.90
C LYS A 33 -31.83 -22.33 21.03
N ILE A 34 -31.92 -23.39 20.23
CA ILE A 34 -30.90 -23.74 19.23
C ILE A 34 -30.84 -22.62 18.18
N MET A 35 -32.02 -22.21 17.67
CA MET A 35 -32.11 -21.16 16.66
C MET A 35 -31.60 -19.79 17.19
N ALA A 36 -31.99 -19.44 18.42
CA ALA A 36 -31.50 -18.22 19.07
C ALA A 36 -29.96 -18.17 19.22
N ARG A 37 -29.37 -19.32 19.60
CA ARG A 37 -27.88 -19.43 19.68
C ARG A 37 -27.24 -19.36 18.30
N ALA A 38 -27.81 -20.03 17.32
CA ALA A 38 -27.32 -19.96 15.94
C ALA A 38 -27.38 -18.53 15.38
N LEU A 39 -28.49 -17.82 15.63
CA LEU A 39 -28.67 -16.43 15.24
C LEU A 39 -27.61 -15.53 15.89
N LYS A 40 -27.38 -15.65 17.19
CA LYS A 40 -26.37 -14.86 17.91
C LYS A 40 -24.97 -15.11 17.38
N ILE A 41 -24.63 -16.36 17.04
CA ILE A 41 -23.33 -16.69 16.43
C ILE A 41 -23.23 -16.10 15.03
N ALA A 42 -24.32 -16.17 14.23
CA ALA A 42 -24.36 -15.57 12.89
C ALA A 42 -24.20 -14.06 12.94
N GLU A 43 -24.90 -13.36 13.83
CA GLU A 43 -24.76 -11.91 14.03
C GLU A 43 -23.33 -11.53 14.44
N SER A 44 -22.75 -12.27 15.37
CA SER A 44 -21.35 -12.03 15.76
C SER A 44 -20.38 -12.17 14.59
N LYS A 45 -20.55 -13.23 13.76
CA LYS A 45 -19.72 -13.41 12.55
C LYS A 45 -19.94 -12.32 11.52
N LEU A 46 -21.19 -11.88 11.31
CA LEU A 46 -21.51 -10.78 10.40
C LEU A 46 -20.82 -9.48 10.83
N ASN A 47 -20.85 -9.15 12.12
CA ASN A 47 -20.19 -7.96 12.64
C ASN A 47 -18.66 -8.01 12.42
N VAL A 48 -18.03 -9.15 12.64
CA VAL A 48 -16.59 -9.33 12.37
C VAL A 48 -16.30 -9.15 10.88
N LEU A 49 -17.06 -9.82 10.01
CA LEU A 49 -16.88 -9.70 8.55
C LEU A 49 -17.12 -8.28 8.03
N GLN A 50 -18.08 -7.54 8.61
CA GLN A 50 -18.30 -6.14 8.26
C GLN A 50 -17.13 -5.27 8.64
N LEU A 51 -16.54 -5.48 9.83
CA LEU A 51 -15.35 -4.76 10.27
C LEU A 51 -14.15 -5.04 9.35
N GLU A 52 -13.89 -6.31 9.05
CA GLU A 52 -12.82 -6.72 8.12
C GLU A 52 -13.02 -6.11 6.73
N ASN A 53 -14.25 -6.12 6.20
CA ASN A 53 -14.57 -5.54 4.89
C ASN A 53 -14.32 -4.03 4.87
N THR A 54 -14.66 -3.34 5.96
CA THR A 54 -14.41 -1.90 6.09
C THR A 54 -12.90 -1.61 6.12
N GLN A 55 -12.12 -2.36 6.89
CA GLN A 55 -10.66 -2.24 6.93
C GLN A 55 -10.03 -2.51 5.57
N GLN A 56 -10.49 -3.56 4.86
CA GLN A 56 -10.01 -3.87 3.52
C GLN A 56 -10.33 -2.75 2.51
N LYS A 57 -11.54 -2.16 2.57
CA LYS A 57 -11.90 -1.02 1.72
C LYS A 57 -11.03 0.20 1.97
N GLN A 58 -10.71 0.51 3.22
CA GLN A 58 -9.79 1.59 3.56
C GLN A 58 -8.40 1.32 2.98
N LEU A 59 -7.86 0.12 3.20
CA LEU A 59 -6.55 -0.27 2.68
C LEU A 59 -6.48 -0.20 1.15
N ILE A 60 -7.53 -0.67 0.46
CA ILE A 60 -7.64 -0.55 -1.01
C ILE A 60 -7.66 0.92 -1.44
N GLY A 61 -8.40 1.77 -0.73
CA GLY A 61 -8.45 3.21 -0.99
C GLY A 61 -7.09 3.89 -0.87
N GLU A 62 -6.29 3.48 0.10
CA GLU A 62 -4.93 4.00 0.30
C GLU A 62 -3.91 3.46 -0.72
N LEU A 63 -4.06 2.20 -1.13
CA LEU A 63 -3.13 1.54 -2.05
C LEU A 63 -3.40 1.85 -3.52
N LYS A 64 -4.66 2.11 -3.89
CA LYS A 64 -5.06 2.34 -5.28
C LYS A 64 -4.29 3.48 -5.95
N PRO A 65 -4.18 4.71 -5.38
CA PRO A 65 -3.43 5.79 -6.02
C PRO A 65 -1.94 5.45 -6.19
N LYS A 66 -1.39 4.64 -5.28
CA LYS A 66 0.01 4.16 -5.37
C LYS A 66 0.19 3.18 -6.52
N ALA A 67 -0.75 2.23 -6.68
CA ALA A 67 -0.77 1.28 -7.77
C ALA A 67 -0.95 1.97 -9.12
N ASP A 68 -1.92 2.87 -9.24
CA ASP A 68 -2.21 3.63 -10.47
C ASP A 68 -0.97 4.45 -10.93
N TYR A 69 -0.25 5.06 -9.99
CA TYR A 69 1.00 5.79 -10.31
C TYR A 69 2.09 4.86 -10.84
N LEU A 70 2.28 3.69 -10.23
CA LEU A 70 3.25 2.70 -10.69
C LEU A 70 2.88 2.13 -12.06
N ASP A 71 1.61 1.87 -12.30
CA ASP A 71 1.10 1.39 -13.58
C ASP A 71 1.33 2.40 -14.70
N GLN A 72 1.11 3.69 -14.46
CA GLN A 72 1.43 4.76 -15.42
C GLN A 72 2.92 4.78 -15.76
N ILE A 73 3.81 4.54 -14.78
CA ILE A 73 5.25 4.45 -15.01
C ILE A 73 5.57 3.24 -15.90
N LEU A 74 5.01 2.07 -15.60
CA LEU A 74 5.31 0.81 -16.28
C LEU A 74 4.77 0.76 -17.70
N GLN A 75 3.64 1.38 -18.01
CA GLN A 75 3.05 1.42 -19.35
C GLN A 75 3.89 2.21 -20.37
N SER A 76 4.67 3.17 -19.92
CA SER A 76 5.48 4.01 -20.78
C SER A 76 6.87 3.42 -21.00
N LYS A 77 7.28 3.24 -22.27
CA LYS A 77 8.66 2.92 -22.63
C LYS A 77 9.51 4.18 -22.93
N ALA A 78 8.91 5.35 -22.87
CA ALA A 78 9.58 6.61 -23.22
C ALA A 78 10.59 7.04 -22.14
N LEU A 79 11.64 7.70 -22.59
CA LEU A 79 12.59 8.37 -21.72
C LEU A 79 11.96 9.63 -21.13
N VAL A 80 12.18 9.87 -19.83
CA VAL A 80 11.57 10.97 -19.09
C VAL A 80 12.64 11.96 -18.65
N THR A 81 12.34 13.25 -18.78
CA THR A 81 13.23 14.30 -18.27
C THR A 81 13.13 14.39 -16.75
N ILE A 82 14.22 14.79 -16.10
CA ILE A 82 14.23 15.03 -14.65
C ILE A 82 13.20 16.10 -14.24
N THR A 83 12.92 17.05 -15.14
CA THR A 83 11.91 18.09 -14.92
C THR A 83 10.51 17.52 -14.80
N ALA A 84 10.16 16.55 -15.64
CA ALA A 84 8.86 15.89 -15.58
C ALA A 84 8.73 15.09 -14.28
N ILE A 85 9.77 14.32 -13.92
CA ILE A 85 9.77 13.56 -12.65
C ILE A 85 9.65 14.51 -11.45
N ALA A 86 10.41 15.61 -11.43
CA ALA A 86 10.38 16.59 -10.34
C ALA A 86 8.99 17.18 -10.12
N LYS A 87 8.22 17.41 -11.19
CA LYS A 87 6.84 17.90 -11.10
C LYS A 87 5.89 16.93 -10.42
N ASP A 88 6.09 15.61 -10.59
CA ASP A 88 5.30 14.58 -9.89
C ASP A 88 5.46 14.70 -8.37
N TYR A 89 6.60 15.21 -7.91
CA TYR A 89 6.90 15.46 -6.48
C TYR A 89 6.61 16.90 -6.03
N GLY A 90 6.07 17.75 -6.91
CA GLY A 90 5.80 19.15 -6.62
C GLY A 90 7.08 19.99 -6.49
N MET A 91 8.18 19.56 -7.12
CA MET A 91 9.48 20.22 -7.03
C MET A 91 9.92 20.82 -8.37
N SER A 92 10.80 21.84 -8.31
CA SER A 92 11.54 22.25 -9.49
C SER A 92 12.65 21.25 -9.81
N ALA A 93 13.05 21.14 -11.08
CA ALA A 93 14.18 20.30 -11.50
C ALA A 93 15.48 20.60 -10.73
N LYS A 94 15.73 21.89 -10.41
CA LYS A 94 16.90 22.31 -9.63
C LYS A 94 16.86 21.77 -8.20
N ALA A 95 15.73 21.89 -7.52
CA ALA A 95 15.54 21.37 -6.16
C ALA A 95 15.62 19.84 -6.11
N PHE A 96 15.01 19.20 -7.09
CA PHE A 96 15.01 17.74 -7.19
C PHE A 96 16.41 17.18 -7.46
N ASN A 97 17.16 17.78 -8.40
CA ASN A 97 18.56 17.42 -8.66
C ASN A 97 19.44 17.60 -7.42
N LYS A 98 19.24 18.69 -6.65
CA LYS A 98 19.95 18.91 -5.39
C LYS A 98 19.64 17.79 -4.39
N LYS A 99 18.36 17.40 -4.29
CA LYS A 99 17.94 16.30 -3.40
C LYS A 99 18.57 14.97 -3.80
N LEU A 100 18.60 14.64 -5.08
CA LEU A 100 19.26 13.43 -5.57
C LEU A 100 20.78 13.44 -5.36
N HIS A 101 21.41 14.63 -5.38
CA HIS A 101 22.81 14.77 -5.03
C HIS A 101 23.07 14.54 -3.54
N GLU A 102 22.22 15.10 -2.67
CA GLU A 102 22.28 14.86 -1.21
C GLU A 102 22.16 13.36 -0.90
N LEU A 103 21.28 12.65 -1.61
CA LEU A 103 21.08 11.19 -1.50
C LEU A 103 22.17 10.35 -2.21
N LYS A 104 23.21 10.99 -2.76
CA LYS A 104 24.33 10.33 -3.45
C LYS A 104 23.89 9.47 -4.65
N VAL A 105 22.84 9.90 -5.34
CA VAL A 105 22.37 9.26 -6.57
C VAL A 105 23.13 9.79 -7.78
N GLN A 106 23.26 11.11 -7.86
CA GLN A 106 23.89 11.78 -8.99
C GLN A 106 24.74 12.99 -8.54
N TYR A 107 25.65 13.39 -9.40
CA TYR A 107 26.50 14.57 -9.22
C TYR A 107 26.51 15.40 -10.50
N LYS A 108 26.83 16.66 -10.35
CA LYS A 108 26.94 17.61 -11.48
C LYS A 108 28.38 17.71 -11.95
N GLN A 109 28.60 17.56 -13.26
CA GLN A 109 29.86 17.83 -13.90
C GLN A 109 29.63 18.74 -15.12
N GLY A 110 30.18 19.94 -15.10
CA GLY A 110 29.84 20.95 -16.10
C GLY A 110 28.37 21.33 -16.12
N HIS A 111 27.71 21.11 -17.24
CA HIS A 111 26.29 21.39 -17.43
C HIS A 111 25.41 20.14 -17.30
N GLN A 112 26.01 18.95 -17.13
CA GLN A 112 25.31 17.67 -17.14
C GLN A 112 25.31 17.00 -15.76
N TRP A 113 24.27 16.17 -15.50
CA TRP A 113 24.16 15.35 -14.32
C TRP A 113 24.49 13.89 -14.65
N PHE A 114 25.34 13.29 -13.83
CA PHE A 114 25.79 11.89 -13.97
C PHE A 114 25.46 11.10 -12.72
N LEU A 115 25.16 9.82 -12.88
CA LEU A 115 24.98 8.90 -11.74
C LEU A 115 26.31 8.60 -11.07
N TYR A 116 26.32 8.42 -9.76
CA TYR A 116 27.47 7.87 -9.05
C TYR A 116 27.74 6.42 -9.49
N SER A 117 28.96 5.94 -9.26
CA SER A 117 29.44 4.64 -9.70
C SER A 117 28.53 3.47 -9.30
N ASN A 118 27.89 3.56 -8.15
CA ASN A 118 26.97 2.54 -7.65
C ASN A 118 25.72 2.34 -8.54
N TYR A 119 25.40 3.31 -9.39
CA TYR A 119 24.14 3.32 -10.16
C TYR A 119 24.34 3.38 -11.68
N HIS A 120 25.56 3.66 -12.16
CA HIS A 120 25.76 3.90 -13.60
C HIS A 120 25.52 2.66 -14.47
N ASN A 121 25.75 1.45 -13.95
CA ASN A 121 25.54 0.19 -14.69
C ASN A 121 24.11 -0.36 -14.59
N CYS A 122 23.20 0.34 -13.91
CA CYS A 122 21.84 -0.15 -13.66
C CYS A 122 20.85 0.15 -14.79
N GLY A 123 21.24 0.94 -15.80
CA GLY A 123 20.34 1.35 -16.89
C GLY A 123 19.24 2.33 -16.46
N TYR A 124 19.49 3.14 -15.42
CA TYR A 124 18.53 4.12 -14.91
C TYR A 124 18.45 5.40 -15.75
N THR A 125 19.52 5.73 -16.45
CA THR A 125 19.58 6.92 -17.30
C THR A 125 20.06 6.59 -18.70
N HIS A 126 19.71 7.46 -19.64
CA HIS A 126 20.15 7.43 -21.02
C HIS A 126 20.60 8.84 -21.41
N SER A 127 21.73 8.95 -22.12
CA SER A 127 22.22 10.22 -22.67
C SER A 127 21.66 10.42 -24.06
N GLU A 128 20.87 11.46 -24.24
CA GLU A 128 20.31 11.85 -25.54
C GLU A 128 21.11 13.02 -26.08
N THR A 129 21.57 12.87 -27.31
CA THR A 129 22.25 13.92 -28.06
C THR A 129 21.21 14.82 -28.71
N VAL A 130 21.27 16.13 -28.44
CA VAL A 130 20.39 17.11 -29.05
C VAL A 130 21.25 18.10 -29.82
N GLU A 131 21.04 18.15 -31.14
CA GLU A 131 21.64 19.18 -31.98
C GLU A 131 20.82 20.47 -31.92
N TYR A 132 21.45 21.57 -31.74
CA TYR A 132 20.82 22.89 -31.84
C TYR A 132 21.66 23.84 -32.70
N THR A 133 20.98 24.74 -33.41
CA THR A 133 21.59 25.74 -34.26
C THR A 133 21.51 27.08 -33.56
N HIS A 134 22.64 27.69 -33.32
CA HIS A 134 22.71 29.06 -32.81
C HIS A 134 22.12 30.08 -33.80
N SER A 135 21.76 31.25 -33.31
CA SER A 135 21.24 32.35 -34.13
C SER A 135 22.21 32.83 -35.20
N ASP A 136 23.50 32.50 -35.05
CA ASP A 136 24.58 32.81 -36.00
C ASP A 136 24.82 31.68 -37.02
N GLY A 137 23.96 30.62 -37.04
CA GLY A 137 24.02 29.51 -37.98
C GLY A 137 25.00 28.38 -37.57
N ARG A 138 25.73 28.52 -36.47
CA ARG A 138 26.61 27.46 -35.98
C ARG A 138 25.76 26.31 -35.35
N LYS A 139 26.08 25.08 -35.75
CA LYS A 139 25.54 23.89 -35.15
C LYS A 139 26.36 23.51 -33.94
N ASP A 140 25.69 23.24 -32.85
CA ASP A 140 26.30 22.71 -31.63
C ASP A 140 25.53 21.50 -31.12
N VAL A 141 26.16 20.71 -30.27
CA VAL A 141 25.60 19.43 -29.77
C VAL A 141 25.63 19.48 -28.26
N THR A 142 24.49 19.28 -27.64
CA THR A 142 24.42 19.12 -26.21
C THR A 142 23.91 17.73 -25.83
N MET A 143 24.42 17.19 -24.76
CA MET A 143 23.96 15.90 -24.21
C MET A 143 23.04 16.13 -23.03
N ASN A 144 21.84 15.60 -23.13
CA ASN A 144 20.85 15.66 -22.06
C ASN A 144 20.67 14.28 -21.40
N THR A 145 20.75 14.24 -20.08
CA THR A 145 20.46 13.02 -19.34
C THR A 145 18.95 12.86 -19.17
N LYS A 146 18.40 11.78 -19.71
CA LYS A 146 17.02 11.36 -19.53
C LYS A 146 16.96 10.13 -18.66
N TRP A 147 15.85 9.95 -17.95
CA TRP A 147 15.61 8.81 -17.09
C TRP A 147 14.79 7.74 -17.82
N THR A 148 15.18 6.48 -17.65
CA THR A 148 14.38 5.34 -18.08
C THR A 148 13.23 5.12 -17.10
N GLN A 149 12.23 4.32 -17.47
CA GLN A 149 11.16 3.95 -16.53
C GLN A 149 11.71 3.14 -15.35
N LYS A 150 12.72 2.30 -15.59
CA LYS A 150 13.44 1.60 -14.52
C LYS A 150 14.09 2.59 -13.54
N GLY A 151 14.70 3.66 -14.06
CA GLY A 151 15.27 4.71 -13.24
C GLY A 151 14.21 5.50 -12.46
N ARG A 152 13.04 5.73 -13.07
CA ARG A 152 11.92 6.39 -12.40
C ARG A 152 11.36 5.56 -11.24
N LEU A 153 11.24 4.23 -11.40
CA LEU A 153 10.87 3.32 -10.32
C LEU A 153 11.91 3.32 -9.19
N PHE A 154 13.19 3.24 -9.53
CA PHE A 154 14.27 3.34 -8.56
C PHE A 154 14.18 4.64 -7.75
N LEU A 155 13.97 5.78 -8.41
CA LEU A 155 13.79 7.08 -7.73
C LEU A 155 12.58 7.07 -6.81
N TYR A 156 11.46 6.48 -7.23
CA TYR A 156 10.26 6.35 -6.42
C TYR A 156 10.55 5.59 -5.12
N GLU A 157 11.16 4.41 -5.22
CA GLU A 157 11.49 3.59 -4.04
C GLU A 157 12.48 4.28 -3.10
N LEU A 158 13.52 4.91 -3.67
CA LEU A 158 14.53 5.62 -2.90
C LEU A 158 13.95 6.82 -2.15
N LEU A 159 13.17 7.65 -2.84
CA LEU A 159 12.55 8.84 -2.27
C LEU A 159 11.52 8.47 -1.21
N LYS A 160 10.74 7.42 -1.43
CA LYS A 160 9.78 6.90 -0.45
C LYS A 160 10.47 6.45 0.84
N LYS A 161 11.62 5.77 0.77
CA LYS A 161 12.45 5.43 1.94
C LYS A 161 12.92 6.67 2.72
N ASN A 162 12.99 7.83 2.06
CA ASN A 162 13.35 9.11 2.65
C ASN A 162 12.13 10.00 2.96
N ASN A 163 10.93 9.42 3.05
CA ASN A 163 9.66 10.11 3.33
C ASN A 163 9.30 11.20 2.30
N ILE A 164 9.74 11.03 1.06
CA ILE A 164 9.42 11.92 -0.05
C ILE A 164 8.55 11.14 -1.02
N VAL A 165 7.25 11.45 -1.06
CA VAL A 165 6.27 10.78 -1.91
C VAL A 165 5.73 11.72 -2.98
N PRO A 166 5.27 11.21 -4.13
CA PRO A 166 4.62 12.01 -5.17
C PRO A 166 3.38 12.75 -4.64
N VAL A 167 3.06 13.88 -5.28
CA VAL A 167 1.89 14.72 -4.89
C VAL A 167 0.58 13.93 -4.96
N ILE A 168 0.46 13.00 -5.91
CA ILE A 168 -0.72 12.15 -6.05
C ILE A 168 -0.96 11.25 -4.83
N GLU A 169 0.10 10.81 -4.15
CA GLU A 169 -0.01 10.03 -2.92
C GLU A 169 -0.34 10.89 -1.69
N LYS A 170 0.07 12.17 -1.68
CA LYS A 170 -0.22 13.10 -0.59
C LYS A 170 -1.68 13.52 -0.53
N ARG A 171 -2.40 13.52 -1.67
CA ARG A 171 -3.83 13.89 -1.73
C ARG A 171 -4.75 12.88 -1.06
N GLY A 172 -4.32 11.63 -0.90
CA GLY A 172 -5.07 10.61 -0.17
C GLY A 172 -5.16 10.87 1.35
N ASP A 173 -4.27 11.71 1.90
CA ASP A 173 -4.24 12.02 3.34
C ASP A 173 -5.10 13.25 3.71
N ILE A 174 -5.62 13.99 2.72
CA ILE A 174 -6.34 15.26 2.95
C ILE A 174 -7.87 15.07 2.98
N ASP A 175 -8.41 14.01 2.38
CA ASP A 175 -9.86 13.80 2.28
C ASP A 175 -10.50 13.09 3.49
N VAL A 176 -9.74 12.85 4.58
CA VAL A 176 -10.27 12.18 5.79
C VAL A 176 -10.69 13.15 6.89
N ASN A 177 -10.50 14.48 6.70
CA ASN A 177 -10.80 15.50 7.72
C ASN A 177 -11.73 16.63 7.20
N THR A 178 -12.78 16.27 6.42
CA THR A 178 -13.88 17.20 6.13
C THR A 178 -15.23 16.55 6.41
#